data_3f45dacfd771d51c5c077eaf843d0326
#
_entry.id   3f45dacfd771d51c5c077eaf843d0326
#
_cell.length_a   1.000
_cell.length_b   1.000
_cell.length_c   1.000
_cell.angle_alpha   90.00
_cell.angle_beta   90.00
_cell.angle_gamma   90.00
#
_symmetry.space_group_name_H-M   'P 1'
#
loop_
_entity.id
_entity.type
_entity.pdbx_description
1 polymer ?
#
loop_
_entity_poly.entity_id
_entity_poly.type
_entity_poly.pdbx_seq_one_letter_code
_entity_poly.pdbx_strand_id
1 'polypeptide(L)'
;MARRDDRTMDLLAWEPPQVAAGYAPTVAGRGSIDSQIARLISQALRDAADECDVSRSDVAAMLSYDLGRPVSEDMLNKWTSEAATGHRIPLDAFCSLVKVLKAKELLGFIPNLLGYVAVPEKYADIIEMHLIEEKTRDLDARKQALSSRLKGRS
;
A
#
# COMPACT_ATOMS: atom_id res chain seq x y z
N MET A 1 -16.63 -38.94 -10.99
CA MET A 1 -16.48 -37.45 -10.85
C MET A 1 -15.21 -37.17 -10.08
N ALA A 2 -14.16 -36.73 -10.74
CA ALA A 2 -12.89 -36.38 -10.07
C ALA A 2 -13.08 -35.05 -9.32
N ARG A 3 -12.88 -35.07 -8.04
CA ARG A 3 -12.84 -33.87 -7.20
C ARG A 3 -11.65 -33.02 -7.68
N ARG A 4 -11.91 -31.86 -8.23
CA ARG A 4 -10.89 -30.87 -8.56
C ARG A 4 -10.21 -30.47 -7.25
N ASP A 5 -8.92 -30.76 -7.17
CA ASP A 5 -8.11 -30.39 -6.01
C ASP A 5 -7.82 -28.88 -6.09
N ASP A 6 -8.56 -28.08 -5.32
CA ASP A 6 -8.42 -26.61 -5.24
C ASP A 6 -7.08 -26.18 -4.61
N ARG A 7 -6.20 -27.13 -4.28
CA ARG A 7 -4.87 -26.87 -3.71
C ARG A 7 -3.73 -26.84 -4.73
N THR A 8 -4.00 -27.17 -5.99
CA THR A 8 -3.01 -27.02 -7.05
C THR A 8 -3.02 -25.56 -7.50
N MET A 9 -2.19 -24.73 -6.88
CA MET A 9 -1.87 -23.41 -7.43
C MET A 9 -1.32 -23.65 -8.85
N ASP A 10 -2.02 -23.11 -9.84
CA ASP A 10 -1.51 -23.09 -11.21
C ASP A 10 -0.25 -22.20 -11.20
N LEU A 11 0.91 -22.83 -11.35
CA LEU A 11 2.20 -22.14 -11.38
C LEU A 11 2.29 -21.09 -12.51
N LEU A 12 1.46 -21.24 -13.54
CA LEU A 12 1.38 -20.28 -14.64
C LEU A 12 0.49 -19.08 -14.31
N ALA A 13 -0.38 -19.20 -13.29
CA ALA A 13 -1.22 -18.12 -12.78
C ALA A 13 -0.63 -17.46 -11.52
N TRP A 14 0.61 -17.85 -11.14
CA TRP A 14 1.26 -17.21 -9.98
C TRP A 14 1.68 -15.77 -10.32
N GLU A 15 1.06 -14.84 -9.64
CA GLU A 15 1.47 -13.43 -9.65
C GLU A 15 2.27 -13.13 -8.37
N PRO A 16 3.42 -12.45 -8.49
CA PRO A 16 4.18 -12.06 -7.31
C PRO A 16 3.35 -11.14 -6.42
N PRO A 17 3.57 -11.16 -5.09
CA PRO A 17 2.88 -10.28 -4.16
C PRO A 17 3.03 -8.82 -4.60
N GLN A 18 1.90 -8.14 -4.81
CA GLN A 18 1.90 -6.73 -5.12
C GLN A 18 2.06 -5.94 -3.82
N VAL A 19 3.23 -5.37 -3.62
CA VAL A 19 3.52 -4.48 -2.50
C VAL A 19 3.15 -3.04 -2.90
N ALA A 20 2.37 -2.35 -2.08
CA ALA A 20 2.16 -0.92 -2.25
C ALA A 20 3.41 -0.19 -1.71
N ALA A 21 4.43 -0.09 -2.54
CA ALA A 21 5.72 0.49 -2.18
C ALA A 21 5.72 2.02 -2.10
N GLY A 22 4.65 2.66 -2.55
CA GLY A 22 4.57 4.12 -2.67
C GLY A 22 5.27 4.65 -3.92
N TYR A 23 5.08 5.93 -4.18
CA TYR A 23 5.81 6.65 -5.22
C TYR A 23 7.30 6.77 -4.89
N ALA A 24 8.12 6.91 -5.90
CA ALA A 24 9.54 7.19 -5.71
C ALA A 24 9.74 8.46 -4.85
N PRO A 25 10.77 8.52 -4.00
CA PRO A 25 11.02 9.67 -3.12
C PRO A 25 11.13 11.00 -3.89
N THR A 26 11.53 10.97 -5.14
CA THR A 26 11.61 12.14 -6.03
C THR A 26 10.25 12.74 -6.35
N VAL A 27 9.17 11.94 -6.37
CA VAL A 27 7.80 12.40 -6.63
C VAL A 27 7.24 13.12 -5.40
N ALA A 28 7.40 12.52 -4.22
CA ALA A 28 7.01 13.14 -2.95
C ALA A 28 7.84 14.41 -2.69
N GLY A 29 9.11 14.40 -3.07
CA GLY A 29 10.01 15.52 -2.88
C GLY A 29 10.33 15.78 -1.40
N ARG A 30 10.90 16.97 -1.14
CA ARG A 30 11.22 17.43 0.22
C ARG A 30 10.15 18.41 0.70
N GLY A 31 10.14 18.71 2.00
CA GLY A 31 9.24 19.67 2.63
C GLY A 31 8.29 19.03 3.61
N SER A 32 7.24 19.76 3.97
CA SER A 32 6.22 19.27 4.91
C SER A 32 5.48 18.06 4.35
N ILE A 33 4.93 17.24 5.25
CA ILE A 33 4.07 16.10 4.86
C ILE A 33 2.90 16.57 4.01
N ASP A 34 2.31 17.71 4.32
CA ASP A 34 1.23 18.30 3.53
C ASP A 34 1.63 18.59 2.08
N SER A 35 2.82 19.19 1.88
CA SER A 35 3.34 19.46 0.54
C SER A 35 3.61 18.16 -0.22
N GLN A 36 4.13 17.15 0.47
CA GLN A 36 4.34 15.84 -0.12
C GLN A 36 3.01 15.19 -0.53
N ILE A 37 1.99 15.22 0.32
CA ILE A 37 0.65 14.70 0.01
C ILE A 37 0.06 15.43 -1.20
N ALA A 38 0.13 16.76 -1.26
CA ALA A 38 -0.38 17.53 -2.39
C ALA A 38 0.27 17.11 -3.72
N ARG A 39 1.61 16.93 -3.73
CA ARG A 39 2.33 16.45 -4.92
C ARG A 39 1.95 15.03 -5.32
N LEU A 40 1.81 14.13 -4.35
CA LEU A 40 1.42 12.74 -4.60
C LEU A 40 0.01 12.63 -5.14
N ILE A 41 -0.95 13.40 -4.60
CA ILE A 41 -2.31 13.47 -5.16
C ILE A 41 -2.27 14.02 -6.58
N SER A 42 -1.48 15.08 -6.82
CA SER A 42 -1.31 15.64 -8.15
C SER A 42 -0.75 14.62 -9.14
N GLN A 43 0.20 13.78 -8.71
CA GLN A 43 0.75 12.70 -9.53
C GLN A 43 -0.30 11.62 -9.81
N ALA A 44 -1.01 11.16 -8.78
CA ALA A 44 -2.05 10.14 -8.96
C ALA A 44 -3.17 10.58 -9.92
N LEU A 45 -3.52 11.87 -9.90
CA LEU A 45 -4.50 12.41 -10.85
C LEU A 45 -3.94 12.50 -12.27
N ARG A 46 -2.65 12.76 -12.45
CA ARG A 46 -1.99 12.71 -13.77
C ARG A 46 -1.94 11.28 -14.29
N ASP A 47 -1.52 10.33 -13.47
CA ASP A 47 -1.44 8.92 -13.84
C ASP A 47 -2.82 8.40 -14.27
N ALA A 48 -3.90 8.78 -13.56
CA ALA A 48 -5.26 8.40 -13.92
C ALA A 48 -5.70 9.00 -15.26
N ALA A 49 -5.30 10.24 -15.56
CA ALA A 49 -5.58 10.88 -16.84
C ALA A 49 -4.81 10.22 -17.99
N ASP A 50 -3.52 9.91 -17.76
CA ASP A 50 -2.63 9.37 -18.78
C ASP A 50 -2.91 7.90 -19.09
N GLU A 51 -3.22 7.09 -18.05
CA GLU A 51 -3.39 5.64 -18.20
C GLU A 51 -4.83 5.22 -18.46
N CYS A 52 -5.80 5.95 -17.91
CA CYS A 52 -7.22 5.57 -17.92
C CYS A 52 -8.13 6.59 -18.60
N ASP A 53 -7.61 7.71 -19.11
CA ASP A 53 -8.38 8.82 -19.69
C ASP A 53 -9.46 9.38 -18.73
N VAL A 54 -9.14 9.41 -17.43
CA VAL A 54 -10.04 9.90 -16.37
C VAL A 54 -9.71 11.35 -16.04
N SER A 55 -10.63 12.26 -16.34
CA SER A 55 -10.46 13.68 -16.06
C SER A 55 -10.61 14.00 -14.55
N ARG A 56 -10.13 15.18 -14.13
CA ARG A 56 -10.36 15.67 -12.76
C ARG A 56 -11.85 15.80 -12.42
N SER A 57 -12.67 16.17 -13.39
CA SER A 57 -14.13 16.23 -13.25
C SER A 57 -14.72 14.84 -12.99
N ASP A 58 -14.23 13.81 -13.69
CA ASP A 58 -14.67 12.43 -13.47
C ASP A 58 -14.27 11.95 -12.07
N VAL A 59 -13.04 12.23 -11.66
CA VAL A 59 -12.57 11.90 -10.30
C VAL A 59 -13.44 12.60 -9.24
N ALA A 60 -13.78 13.87 -9.44
CA ALA A 60 -14.64 14.59 -8.51
C ALA A 60 -16.04 13.95 -8.41
N ALA A 61 -16.60 13.51 -9.53
CA ALA A 61 -17.87 12.78 -9.55
C ALA A 61 -17.78 11.42 -8.84
N MET A 62 -16.71 10.66 -9.08
CA MET A 62 -16.46 9.37 -8.42
C MET A 62 -16.31 9.54 -6.90
N LEU A 63 -15.56 10.54 -6.44
CA LEU A 63 -15.43 10.86 -5.03
C LEU A 63 -16.75 11.30 -4.40
N SER A 64 -17.53 12.12 -5.11
CA SER A 64 -18.85 12.56 -4.62
C SER A 64 -19.77 11.37 -4.40
N TYR A 65 -19.76 10.40 -5.31
CA TYR A 65 -20.53 9.17 -5.17
C TYR A 65 -20.07 8.31 -4.01
N ASP A 66 -18.76 8.06 -3.90
CA ASP A 66 -18.20 7.18 -2.86
C ASP A 66 -18.35 7.78 -1.45
N LEU A 67 -18.21 9.10 -1.32
CA LEU A 67 -18.32 9.82 -0.04
C LEU A 67 -19.76 10.19 0.36
N GLY A 68 -20.72 10.11 -0.57
CA GLY A 68 -22.09 10.55 -0.31
C GLY A 68 -22.22 12.06 -0.05
N ARG A 69 -21.24 12.87 -0.47
CA ARG A 69 -21.24 14.34 -0.36
C ARG A 69 -20.57 14.98 -1.56
N PRO A 70 -20.93 16.21 -1.93
CA PRO A 70 -20.37 16.85 -3.11
C PRO A 70 -18.87 17.11 -2.93
N VAL A 71 -18.10 16.71 -3.94
CA VAL A 71 -16.69 17.06 -4.12
C VAL A 71 -16.57 17.71 -5.49
N SER A 72 -16.06 18.93 -5.54
CA SER A 72 -15.88 19.67 -6.79
C SER A 72 -14.45 19.51 -7.32
N GLU A 73 -14.29 19.76 -8.63
CA GLU A 73 -12.97 19.84 -9.25
C GLU A 73 -12.11 20.94 -8.60
N ASP A 74 -12.71 22.08 -8.19
CA ASP A 74 -12.01 23.13 -7.46
C ASP A 74 -11.45 22.64 -6.11
N MET A 75 -12.19 21.79 -5.40
CA MET A 75 -11.66 21.15 -4.18
C MET A 75 -10.46 20.26 -4.47
N LEU A 76 -10.51 19.44 -5.55
CA LEU A 76 -9.36 18.63 -5.98
C LEU A 76 -8.16 19.52 -6.31
N ASN A 77 -8.37 20.60 -7.03
CA ASN A 77 -7.32 21.56 -7.38
C ASN A 77 -6.68 22.19 -6.15
N LYS A 78 -7.48 22.52 -5.13
CA LYS A 78 -6.98 23.01 -3.84
C LYS A 78 -6.17 21.96 -3.08
N TRP A 79 -6.60 20.70 -3.08
CA TRP A 79 -5.87 19.61 -2.41
C TRP A 79 -4.54 19.27 -3.07
N THR A 80 -4.38 19.54 -4.36
CA THR A 80 -3.13 19.34 -5.10
C THR A 80 -2.20 20.55 -5.08
N SER A 81 -2.62 21.68 -4.52
CA SER A 81 -1.86 22.91 -4.48
C SER A 81 -1.08 23.05 -3.16
N GLU A 82 0.24 23.10 -3.24
CA GLU A 82 1.10 23.36 -2.09
C GLU A 82 0.87 24.77 -1.49
N ALA A 83 0.47 25.74 -2.34
CA ALA A 83 0.19 27.11 -1.93
C ALA A 83 -1.14 27.25 -1.17
N ALA A 84 -2.07 26.30 -1.32
CA ALA A 84 -3.37 26.35 -0.67
C ALA A 84 -3.31 25.83 0.79
N THR A 85 -2.55 26.50 1.64
CA THR A 85 -2.22 26.07 3.00
C THR A 85 -3.41 25.79 3.93
N GLY A 86 -4.59 26.36 3.63
CA GLY A 86 -5.84 26.14 4.39
C GLY A 86 -6.72 25.00 3.85
N HIS A 87 -6.31 24.32 2.77
CA HIS A 87 -7.15 23.35 2.07
C HIS A 87 -6.45 21.97 2.00
N ARG A 88 -6.46 21.28 3.13
CA ARG A 88 -5.94 19.91 3.23
C ARG A 88 -6.98 18.91 2.77
N ILE A 89 -6.55 17.82 2.15
CA ILE A 89 -7.46 16.73 1.87
C ILE A 89 -7.89 16.07 3.20
N PRO A 90 -9.20 15.91 3.44
CA PRO A 90 -9.68 15.12 4.56
C PRO A 90 -9.28 13.65 4.41
N LEU A 91 -9.07 12.95 5.52
CA LEU A 91 -8.64 11.56 5.51
C LEU A 91 -9.62 10.64 4.78
N ASP A 92 -10.92 10.86 4.96
CA ASP A 92 -11.97 10.11 4.25
C ASP A 92 -11.87 10.29 2.74
N ALA A 93 -11.63 11.53 2.28
CA ALA A 93 -11.45 11.82 0.86
C ALA A 93 -10.14 11.22 0.32
N PHE A 94 -9.07 11.20 1.10
CA PHE A 94 -7.82 10.51 0.73
C PHE A 94 -8.04 9.01 0.55
N CYS A 95 -8.71 8.35 1.50
CA CYS A 95 -9.04 6.92 1.41
C CYS A 95 -9.92 6.63 0.20
N SER A 96 -10.94 7.47 -0.04
CA SER A 96 -11.80 7.35 -1.21
C SER A 96 -11.02 7.53 -2.51
N LEU A 97 -10.10 8.50 -2.58
CA LEU A 97 -9.24 8.73 -3.74
C LEU A 97 -8.38 7.50 -4.07
N VAL A 98 -7.72 6.93 -3.07
CA VAL A 98 -6.95 5.67 -3.22
C VAL A 98 -7.83 4.56 -3.78
N LYS A 99 -9.05 4.42 -3.26
CA LYS A 99 -10.01 3.39 -3.66
C LYS A 99 -10.50 3.57 -5.09
N VAL A 100 -10.96 4.75 -5.46
CA VAL A 100 -11.57 5.01 -6.78
C VAL A 100 -10.54 5.00 -7.90
N LEU A 101 -9.34 5.48 -7.66
CA LEU A 101 -8.23 5.46 -8.62
C LEU A 101 -7.45 4.15 -8.59
N LYS A 102 -7.67 3.28 -7.59
CA LYS A 102 -6.84 2.08 -7.34
C LYS A 102 -5.35 2.41 -7.23
N ALA A 103 -5.03 3.59 -6.71
CA ALA A 103 -3.68 4.16 -6.64
C ALA A 103 -2.88 3.52 -5.51
N LYS A 104 -2.28 2.35 -5.78
CA LYS A 104 -1.47 1.60 -4.81
C LYS A 104 -0.26 2.40 -4.33
N GLU A 105 0.34 3.18 -5.22
CA GLU A 105 1.48 4.04 -4.93
C GLU A 105 1.08 5.14 -3.92
N LEU A 106 -0.12 5.69 -4.04
CA LEU A 106 -0.64 6.66 -3.08
C LEU A 106 -0.91 6.00 -1.71
N LEU A 107 -1.45 4.76 -1.72
CA LEU A 107 -1.63 3.98 -0.49
C LEU A 107 -0.30 3.73 0.23
N GLY A 108 0.77 3.45 -0.50
CA GLY A 108 2.08 3.13 0.07
C GLY A 108 2.75 4.29 0.81
N PHE A 109 2.33 5.53 0.58
CA PHE A 109 2.97 6.69 1.19
C PHE A 109 2.92 6.69 2.72
N ILE A 110 1.74 6.47 3.30
CA ILE A 110 1.57 6.50 4.77
C ILE A 110 2.37 5.40 5.47
N PRO A 111 2.28 4.12 5.07
CA PRO A 111 3.13 3.08 5.63
C PRO A 111 4.62 3.39 5.52
N ASN A 112 5.08 3.89 4.36
CA ASN A 112 6.48 4.21 4.14
C ASN A 112 7.02 5.28 5.09
N LEU A 113 6.21 6.29 5.45
CA LEU A 113 6.60 7.29 6.46
C LEU A 113 6.92 6.68 7.84
N LEU A 114 6.32 5.52 8.12
CA LEU A 114 6.44 4.82 9.40
C LEU A 114 7.39 3.62 9.33
N GLY A 115 8.06 3.39 8.19
CA GLY A 115 8.96 2.26 7.99
C GLY A 115 8.23 0.93 7.71
N TYR A 116 6.99 1.00 7.23
CA TYR A 116 6.18 -0.17 6.84
C TYR A 116 5.94 -0.19 5.33
N VAL A 117 5.49 -1.32 4.83
CA VAL A 117 4.94 -1.49 3.49
C VAL A 117 3.54 -2.07 3.60
N ALA A 118 2.64 -1.66 2.72
CA ALA A 118 1.32 -2.27 2.63
C ALA A 118 1.34 -3.45 1.66
N VAL A 119 0.81 -4.58 2.10
CA VAL A 119 0.61 -5.78 1.28
C VAL A 119 -0.87 -6.16 1.29
N PRO A 120 -1.39 -6.80 0.23
CA PRO A 120 -2.75 -7.32 0.26
C PRO A 120 -2.96 -8.30 1.43
N GLU A 121 -4.12 -8.21 2.09
CA GLU A 121 -4.48 -8.99 3.27
C GLU A 121 -4.29 -10.52 3.08
N LYS A 122 -4.56 -11.02 1.87
CA LYS A 122 -4.36 -12.44 1.51
C LYS A 122 -2.95 -12.99 1.75
N TYR A 123 -1.95 -12.11 1.93
CA TYR A 123 -0.56 -12.49 2.20
C TYR A 123 -0.18 -12.41 3.68
N ALA A 124 -1.05 -11.91 4.54
CA ALA A 124 -0.75 -11.73 5.97
C ALA A 124 -0.37 -13.06 6.64
N ASP A 125 -1.18 -14.10 6.46
CA ASP A 125 -0.95 -15.43 7.03
C ASP A 125 0.32 -16.08 6.50
N ILE A 126 0.66 -15.85 5.22
CA ILE A 126 1.89 -16.37 4.61
C ILE A 126 3.12 -15.71 5.23
N ILE A 127 3.06 -14.41 5.47
CA ILE A 127 4.14 -13.66 6.12
C ILE A 127 4.32 -14.14 7.54
N GLU A 128 3.22 -14.30 8.31
CA GLU A 128 3.26 -14.79 9.68
C GLU A 128 3.84 -16.20 9.74
N MET A 129 3.40 -17.10 8.88
CA MET A 129 3.92 -18.47 8.81
C MET A 129 5.44 -18.48 8.54
N HIS A 130 5.91 -17.66 7.60
CA HIS A 130 7.34 -17.54 7.31
C HIS A 130 8.15 -17.07 8.53
N LEU A 131 7.64 -16.08 9.26
CA LEU A 131 8.29 -15.58 10.48
C LEU A 131 8.34 -16.64 11.59
N ILE A 132 7.28 -17.45 11.72
CA ILE A 132 7.24 -18.58 12.66
C ILE A 132 8.27 -19.63 12.27
N GLU A 133 8.38 -20.00 11.00
CA GLU A 133 9.37 -20.96 10.51
C GLU A 133 10.80 -20.48 10.72
N GLU A 134 11.08 -19.20 10.48
CA GLU A 134 12.37 -18.59 10.74
C GLU A 134 12.73 -18.68 12.23
N LYS A 135 11.79 -18.29 13.10
CA LYS A 135 11.98 -18.36 14.54
C LYS A 135 12.18 -19.79 15.05
N THR A 136 11.48 -20.74 14.48
CA THR A 136 11.61 -22.16 14.82
C THR A 136 13.00 -22.67 14.48
N ARG A 137 13.53 -22.32 13.30
CA ARG A 137 14.92 -22.66 12.91
C ARG A 137 15.96 -22.11 13.87
N ASP A 138 15.79 -20.85 14.30
CA ASP A 138 16.71 -20.22 15.27
C ASP A 138 16.67 -20.93 16.63
N LEU A 139 15.47 -21.29 17.10
CA LEU A 139 15.30 -22.01 18.37
C LEU A 139 15.90 -23.41 18.30
N ASP A 140 15.75 -24.13 17.20
CA ASP A 140 16.33 -25.44 16.99
C ASP A 140 17.87 -25.38 16.95
N ALA A 141 18.45 -24.42 16.29
CA ALA A 141 19.90 -24.18 16.29
C ALA A 141 20.42 -23.90 17.70
N ARG A 142 19.71 -23.07 18.47
CA ARG A 142 20.06 -22.77 19.86
C ARG A 142 19.95 -24.02 20.76
N LYS A 143 18.91 -24.82 20.58
CA LYS A 143 18.70 -26.08 21.31
C LYS A 143 19.83 -27.05 21.01
N GLN A 144 20.26 -27.22 19.77
CA GLN A 144 21.38 -28.07 19.39
C GLN A 144 22.69 -27.60 20.02
N ALA A 145 22.97 -26.29 20.01
CA ALA A 145 24.16 -25.73 20.65
C ALA A 145 24.20 -26.01 22.17
N LEU A 146 23.04 -25.86 22.85
CA LEU A 146 22.92 -26.16 24.28
C LEU A 146 23.10 -27.66 24.56
N SER A 147 22.51 -28.54 23.75
CA SER A 147 22.65 -29.99 23.89
C SER A 147 24.10 -30.43 23.71
N SER A 148 24.84 -29.85 22.77
CA SER A 148 26.27 -30.12 22.57
C SER A 148 27.11 -29.68 23.76
N ARG A 149 26.81 -28.53 24.37
CA ARG A 149 27.49 -28.05 25.58
C ARG A 149 27.24 -28.96 26.78
N LEU A 150 26.04 -29.47 26.94
CA LEU A 150 25.69 -30.38 28.03
C LEU A 150 26.43 -31.71 27.88
N LYS A 151 26.49 -32.27 26.66
CA LYS A 151 27.24 -33.50 26.37
C LYS A 151 28.77 -33.37 26.58
N GLY A 152 29.32 -32.20 26.28
CA GLY A 152 30.74 -31.92 26.47
C GLY A 152 31.16 -31.65 27.94
N ARG A 153 30.18 -31.52 28.85
CA ARG A 153 30.43 -31.34 30.31
C ARG A 153 30.23 -32.62 31.12
N SER A 154 29.81 -33.68 30.47
CA SER A 154 29.74 -35.04 31.05
C SER A 154 30.98 -35.80 30.68
#